data_184ba85effc959bf4359513cf5fc8aac
#
_entry.id   184ba85effc959bf4359513cf5fc8aac
#
_cell.length_a   1.000
_cell.length_b   1.000
_cell.length_c   1.000
_cell.angle_alpha   90.00
_cell.angle_beta   90.00
_cell.angle_gamma   90.00
#
_symmetry.space_group_name_H-M   'P 1'
#
loop_
_entity.id
_entity.type
_entity.pdbx_description
1 polymer ?
#
loop_
_entity_poly.entity_id
_entity_poly.type
_entity_poly.pdbx_seq_one_letter_code
_entity_poly.pdbx_strand_id
1 'polypeptide(L)'
;MNTYDRITDLIGGTPLLKLTNYNRLNSLGATVYGKLEYFNPAGSVKDRIAKAMIDDAETKGILKPDSVIIEPTSGNTGIGLAAVASARGYRIILTMPETMSIERRNLLKAYGAELVLTEGAKGMKGAIEKAHEIAAETPHSFIPSQFTNIANPKAHYDTTGPEIWEDTDGMVDIFVAGIGTGGTISGVGQYLKEQNPNVKVVAVEPAGSPVLSKGASGPHKIQGIGAGFVPDTLDTGVYDEIITVENEDAFETGRTLARKEGLLVGIFSGAAVWAATELAKRPENKGKIIVALLPDTGERYLSTPMFSD
;
A
#
# COMPACT_ATOMS: atom_id res chain seq x y z
N MET A 1 -27.57 -11.49 -13.25
CA MET A 1 -27.17 -11.76 -11.85
C MET A 1 -25.93 -10.92 -11.58
N ASN A 2 -25.80 -10.33 -10.41
CA ASN A 2 -24.56 -9.66 -10.00
C ASN A 2 -23.69 -10.69 -9.25
N THR A 3 -22.95 -11.51 -10.01
CA THR A 3 -22.14 -12.63 -9.49
C THR A 3 -20.73 -12.54 -10.07
N TYR A 4 -19.75 -12.98 -9.30
CA TYR A 4 -18.33 -13.01 -9.68
C TYR A 4 -17.83 -14.45 -9.67
N ASP A 5 -16.96 -14.79 -10.60
CA ASP A 5 -16.45 -16.16 -10.73
C ASP A 5 -15.27 -16.42 -9.76
N ARG A 6 -14.49 -15.39 -9.47
CA ARG A 6 -13.30 -15.49 -8.62
C ARG A 6 -13.23 -14.34 -7.63
N ILE A 7 -12.62 -14.58 -6.46
CA ILE A 7 -12.36 -13.52 -5.47
C ILE A 7 -11.49 -12.40 -6.03
N THR A 8 -10.62 -12.69 -7.00
CA THR A 8 -9.76 -11.72 -7.68
C THR A 8 -10.54 -10.71 -8.55
N ASP A 9 -11.78 -11.01 -8.91
CA ASP A 9 -12.65 -10.12 -9.70
C ASP A 9 -13.25 -9.00 -8.83
N LEU A 10 -13.15 -9.16 -7.50
CA LEU A 10 -13.56 -8.16 -6.51
C LEU A 10 -12.43 -7.20 -6.12
N ILE A 11 -11.23 -7.35 -6.69
CA ILE A 11 -10.11 -6.45 -6.39
C ILE A 11 -10.31 -5.14 -7.13
N GLY A 12 -10.21 -4.02 -6.41
CA GLY A 12 -10.50 -2.69 -6.93
C GLY A 12 -11.93 -2.25 -6.66
N GLY A 13 -12.37 -1.16 -7.30
CA GLY A 13 -13.70 -0.58 -7.06
C GLY A 13 -13.90 -0.18 -5.59
N THR A 14 -12.83 0.18 -4.90
CA THR A 14 -12.89 0.51 -3.46
C THR A 14 -13.59 1.84 -3.22
N PRO A 15 -14.32 2.01 -2.11
CA PRO A 15 -15.09 3.23 -1.88
C PRO A 15 -14.20 4.44 -1.55
N LEU A 16 -14.68 5.62 -1.94
CA LEU A 16 -14.17 6.91 -1.49
C LEU A 16 -15.10 7.47 -0.41
N LEU A 17 -14.58 7.69 0.80
CA LEU A 17 -15.36 8.14 1.95
C LEU A 17 -14.98 9.57 2.36
N LYS A 18 -15.96 10.45 2.45
CA LYS A 18 -15.78 11.76 3.07
C LYS A 18 -15.60 11.60 4.59
N LEU A 19 -14.46 12.06 5.12
CA LEU A 19 -14.17 11.99 6.56
C LEU A 19 -14.93 13.09 7.31
N THR A 20 -16.27 12.98 7.35
CA THR A 20 -17.17 14.08 7.77
C THR A 20 -16.95 14.51 9.22
N ASN A 21 -16.87 13.55 10.15
CA ASN A 21 -16.68 13.85 11.57
C ASN A 21 -15.25 14.34 11.84
N TYR A 22 -14.27 13.74 11.16
CA TYR A 22 -12.86 14.11 11.27
C TYR A 22 -12.61 15.52 10.74
N ASN A 23 -13.17 15.87 9.56
CA ASN A 23 -13.09 17.22 8.98
C ASN A 23 -13.66 18.27 9.92
N ARG A 24 -14.84 18.00 10.51
CA ARG A 24 -15.51 18.88 11.47
C ARG A 24 -14.69 19.02 12.77
N LEU A 25 -14.20 17.90 13.33
CA LEU A 25 -13.43 17.89 14.56
C LEU A 25 -12.19 18.79 14.46
N ASN A 26 -11.52 18.76 13.31
CA ASN A 26 -10.28 19.50 13.05
C ASN A 26 -10.55 20.88 12.41
N SER A 27 -11.80 21.30 12.22
CA SER A 27 -12.18 22.58 11.60
C SER A 27 -11.47 22.84 10.27
N LEU A 28 -11.38 21.81 9.39
CA LEU A 28 -10.60 21.88 8.18
C LEU A 28 -11.20 22.84 7.14
N GLY A 29 -10.34 23.62 6.49
CA GLY A 29 -10.74 24.53 5.41
C GLY A 29 -10.99 23.82 4.07
N ALA A 30 -10.31 22.71 3.82
CA ALA A 30 -10.53 21.79 2.70
C ALA A 30 -11.31 20.56 3.15
N THR A 31 -11.84 19.79 2.20
CA THR A 31 -12.53 18.53 2.49
C THR A 31 -11.60 17.35 2.25
N VAL A 32 -11.35 16.56 3.29
CA VAL A 32 -10.55 15.33 3.20
C VAL A 32 -11.45 14.13 3.00
N TYR A 33 -11.09 13.32 1.99
CA TYR A 33 -11.66 12.01 1.70
C TYR A 33 -10.61 10.92 1.88
N GLY A 34 -11.05 9.72 2.25
CA GLY A 34 -10.22 8.52 2.30
C GLY A 34 -10.59 7.54 1.19
N LYS A 35 -9.63 7.12 0.36
CA LYS A 35 -9.79 5.98 -0.56
C LYS A 35 -9.52 4.71 0.23
N LEU A 36 -10.57 3.91 0.48
CA LEU A 36 -10.56 2.82 1.46
C LEU A 36 -10.07 1.50 0.85
N GLU A 37 -8.77 1.33 0.73
CA GLU A 37 -8.17 0.16 0.09
C GLU A 37 -8.28 -1.15 0.91
N TYR A 38 -8.67 -1.08 2.18
CA TYR A 38 -8.95 -2.29 2.96
C TYR A 38 -10.25 -3.01 2.54
N PHE A 39 -11.07 -2.42 1.67
CA PHE A 39 -12.20 -3.09 1.03
C PHE A 39 -11.79 -4.09 -0.05
N ASN A 40 -10.54 -4.10 -0.48
CA ASN A 40 -10.04 -5.21 -1.30
C ASN A 40 -10.16 -6.55 -0.54
N PRO A 41 -10.39 -7.69 -1.23
CA PRO A 41 -10.71 -8.98 -0.61
C PRO A 41 -9.70 -9.49 0.42
N ALA A 42 -8.39 -9.27 0.21
CA ALA A 42 -7.35 -9.60 1.17
C ALA A 42 -6.98 -8.43 2.10
N GLY A 43 -7.78 -7.35 2.09
CA GLY A 43 -7.77 -6.26 3.07
C GLY A 43 -6.69 -5.21 2.85
N SER A 44 -6.14 -5.03 1.66
CA SER A 44 -5.19 -3.95 1.41
C SER A 44 -5.06 -3.55 -0.06
N VAL A 45 -4.45 -2.37 -0.27
CA VAL A 45 -4.03 -1.86 -1.59
C VAL A 45 -3.12 -2.82 -2.37
N LYS A 46 -2.43 -3.72 -1.67
CA LYS A 46 -1.50 -4.66 -2.28
C LYS A 46 -2.17 -5.79 -3.06
N ASP A 47 -3.44 -6.01 -2.86
CA ASP A 47 -4.22 -6.95 -3.67
C ASP A 47 -4.18 -6.56 -5.14
N ARG A 48 -4.23 -5.25 -5.43
CA ARG A 48 -4.17 -4.71 -6.80
C ARG A 48 -2.86 -5.08 -7.50
N ILE A 49 -1.73 -4.81 -6.85
CA ILE A 49 -0.42 -5.11 -7.44
C ILE A 49 -0.13 -6.60 -7.48
N ALA A 50 -0.60 -7.37 -6.50
CA ALA A 50 -0.49 -8.82 -6.50
C ALA A 50 -1.19 -9.43 -7.73
N LYS A 51 -2.44 -9.01 -7.98
CA LYS A 51 -3.18 -9.41 -9.19
C LYS A 51 -2.45 -8.97 -10.45
N ALA A 52 -2.05 -7.71 -10.55
CA ALA A 52 -1.44 -7.15 -11.75
C ALA A 52 -0.09 -7.80 -12.11
N MET A 53 0.77 -8.07 -11.12
CA MET A 53 2.06 -8.74 -11.36
C MET A 53 1.87 -10.19 -11.82
N ILE A 54 0.85 -10.89 -11.29
CA ILE A 54 0.52 -12.24 -11.73
C ILE A 54 -0.11 -12.22 -13.13
N ASP A 55 -1.08 -11.32 -13.39
CA ASP A 55 -1.71 -11.16 -14.71
C ASP A 55 -0.67 -10.86 -15.81
N ASP A 56 0.26 -9.96 -15.53
CA ASP A 56 1.35 -9.60 -16.44
C ASP A 56 2.27 -10.80 -16.73
N ALA A 57 2.64 -11.55 -15.71
CA ALA A 57 3.49 -12.72 -15.84
C ALA A 57 2.79 -13.86 -16.61
N GLU A 58 1.49 -14.07 -16.40
CA GLU A 58 0.67 -15.02 -17.18
C GLU A 58 0.59 -14.59 -18.65
N THR A 59 0.30 -13.32 -18.90
CA THR A 59 0.17 -12.77 -20.26
C THR A 59 1.48 -12.87 -21.03
N LYS A 60 2.62 -12.70 -20.36
CA LYS A 60 3.95 -12.86 -20.94
C LYS A 60 4.41 -14.33 -21.07
N GLY A 61 3.64 -15.28 -20.58
CA GLY A 61 3.98 -16.70 -20.56
C GLY A 61 5.14 -17.05 -19.61
N ILE A 62 5.47 -16.17 -18.68
CA ILE A 62 6.46 -16.39 -17.62
C ILE A 62 5.88 -17.33 -16.57
N LEU A 63 4.64 -17.07 -16.12
CA LEU A 63 3.88 -17.90 -15.21
C LEU A 63 3.10 -18.97 -16.01
N LYS A 64 3.32 -20.24 -15.65
CA LYS A 64 2.65 -21.42 -16.22
C LYS A 64 1.91 -22.15 -15.09
N PRO A 65 0.99 -23.07 -15.40
CA PRO A 65 0.21 -23.77 -14.37
C PRO A 65 1.05 -24.50 -13.30
N ASP A 66 2.28 -24.92 -13.64
CA ASP A 66 3.22 -25.60 -12.75
C ASP A 66 4.25 -24.67 -12.12
N SER A 67 4.13 -23.38 -12.33
CA SER A 67 5.07 -22.38 -11.78
C SER A 67 4.90 -22.20 -10.28
N VAL A 68 6.01 -21.82 -9.64
CA VAL A 68 6.06 -21.47 -8.21
C VAL A 68 6.35 -19.99 -8.05
N ILE A 69 5.47 -19.28 -7.36
CA ILE A 69 5.66 -17.88 -7.02
C ILE A 69 6.52 -17.81 -5.76
N ILE A 70 7.56 -16.99 -5.77
CA ILE A 70 8.46 -16.80 -4.62
C ILE A 70 8.61 -15.31 -4.39
N GLU A 71 8.35 -14.81 -3.16
CA GLU A 71 8.54 -13.38 -2.86
C GLU A 71 9.11 -13.18 -1.45
N PRO A 72 10.15 -12.34 -1.31
CA PRO A 72 10.66 -11.95 0.01
C PRO A 72 9.79 -10.85 0.61
N THR A 73 8.79 -11.23 1.39
CA THR A 73 7.87 -10.27 2.00
C THR A 73 7.13 -10.87 3.19
N SER A 74 6.89 -10.05 4.19
CA SER A 74 6.09 -10.38 5.37
C SER A 74 4.85 -9.48 5.52
N GLY A 75 4.69 -8.53 4.60
CA GLY A 75 3.65 -7.52 4.67
C GLY A 75 2.44 -7.81 3.79
N ASN A 76 1.70 -6.75 3.51
CA ASN A 76 0.47 -6.80 2.72
C ASN A 76 0.66 -7.38 1.31
N THR A 77 1.83 -7.21 0.70
CA THR A 77 2.15 -7.80 -0.61
C THR A 77 2.13 -9.32 -0.54
N GLY A 78 2.71 -9.92 0.51
CA GLY A 78 2.66 -11.37 0.70
C GLY A 78 1.23 -11.88 0.88
N ILE A 79 0.39 -11.14 1.60
CA ILE A 79 -1.02 -11.49 1.80
C ILE A 79 -1.78 -11.43 0.48
N GLY A 80 -1.62 -10.34 -0.28
CA GLY A 80 -2.25 -10.21 -1.60
C GLY A 80 -1.78 -11.28 -2.58
N LEU A 81 -0.47 -11.55 -2.66
CA LEU A 81 0.08 -12.61 -3.52
C LEU A 81 -0.45 -14.00 -3.12
N ALA A 82 -0.49 -14.29 -1.81
CA ALA A 82 -1.01 -15.58 -1.32
C ALA A 82 -2.49 -15.77 -1.66
N ALA A 83 -3.31 -14.72 -1.48
CA ALA A 83 -4.73 -14.75 -1.83
C ALA A 83 -4.96 -14.97 -3.33
N VAL A 84 -4.23 -14.23 -4.20
CA VAL A 84 -4.35 -14.38 -5.66
C VAL A 84 -3.80 -15.72 -6.12
N ALA A 85 -2.65 -16.18 -5.60
CA ALA A 85 -2.05 -17.47 -5.91
C ALA A 85 -3.01 -18.62 -5.56
N SER A 86 -3.60 -18.58 -4.35
CA SER A 86 -4.59 -19.56 -3.91
C SER A 86 -5.80 -19.61 -4.84
N ALA A 87 -6.35 -18.44 -5.21
CA ALA A 87 -7.50 -18.34 -6.09
C ALA A 87 -7.23 -18.88 -7.52
N ARG A 88 -5.97 -18.87 -7.95
CA ARG A 88 -5.54 -19.32 -9.29
C ARG A 88 -4.86 -20.69 -9.31
N GLY A 89 -4.68 -21.32 -8.15
CA GLY A 89 -4.06 -22.64 -8.02
C GLY A 89 -2.53 -22.65 -8.14
N TYR A 90 -1.86 -21.51 -7.91
CA TYR A 90 -0.41 -21.47 -7.88
C TYR A 90 0.15 -21.84 -6.52
N ARG A 91 1.25 -22.58 -6.52
CA ARG A 91 2.09 -22.73 -5.34
C ARG A 91 2.82 -21.43 -5.06
N ILE A 92 2.88 -21.02 -3.80
CA ILE A 92 3.57 -19.80 -3.38
C ILE A 92 4.48 -20.07 -2.16
N ILE A 93 5.71 -19.57 -2.23
CA ILE A 93 6.69 -19.59 -1.15
C ILE A 93 7.02 -18.15 -0.77
N LEU A 94 6.87 -17.83 0.52
CA LEU A 94 7.20 -16.50 1.04
C LEU A 94 8.37 -16.61 2.02
N THR A 95 9.42 -15.84 1.78
CA THR A 95 10.58 -15.77 2.66
C THR A 95 10.49 -14.52 3.55
N MET A 96 10.77 -14.67 4.84
CA MET A 96 10.69 -13.57 5.80
C MET A 96 11.53 -13.83 7.03
N PRO A 97 11.99 -12.78 7.75
CA PRO A 97 12.65 -12.94 9.03
C PRO A 97 11.77 -13.63 10.07
N GLU A 98 12.36 -14.49 10.90
CA GLU A 98 11.65 -15.17 11.99
C GLU A 98 11.09 -14.23 13.06
N THR A 99 11.51 -12.96 13.07
CA THR A 99 11.00 -11.92 13.95
C THR A 99 9.59 -11.41 13.58
N MET A 100 9.06 -11.82 12.42
CA MET A 100 7.70 -11.45 12.01
C MET A 100 6.65 -12.05 12.93
N SER A 101 5.58 -11.27 13.19
CA SER A 101 4.54 -11.67 14.13
C SER A 101 3.86 -12.98 13.75
N ILE A 102 3.43 -13.71 14.77
CA ILE A 102 2.79 -15.03 14.59
C ILE A 102 1.46 -14.90 13.84
N GLU A 103 0.73 -13.81 14.07
CA GLU A 103 -0.55 -13.52 13.41
C GLU A 103 -0.36 -13.38 11.90
N ARG A 104 0.67 -12.66 11.45
CA ARG A 104 1.01 -12.52 10.03
C ARG A 104 1.39 -13.87 9.41
N ARG A 105 2.21 -14.66 10.11
CA ARG A 105 2.58 -16.01 9.64
C ARG A 105 1.36 -16.92 9.52
N ASN A 106 0.46 -16.88 10.50
CA ASN A 106 -0.76 -17.67 10.48
C ASN A 106 -1.71 -17.26 9.36
N LEU A 107 -1.85 -15.95 9.11
CA LEU A 107 -2.66 -15.44 8.01
C LEU A 107 -2.16 -15.93 6.64
N LEU A 108 -0.85 -15.86 6.41
CA LEU A 108 -0.23 -16.34 5.16
C LEU A 108 -0.40 -17.86 4.98
N LYS A 109 -0.21 -18.63 6.05
CA LYS A 109 -0.45 -20.09 6.04
C LYS A 109 -1.91 -20.43 5.77
N ALA A 110 -2.87 -19.63 6.28
CA ALA A 110 -4.30 -19.83 6.04
C ALA A 110 -4.67 -19.68 4.55
N TYR A 111 -3.93 -18.86 3.80
CA TYR A 111 -4.02 -18.80 2.33
C TYR A 111 -3.27 -19.91 1.60
N GLY A 112 -2.61 -20.83 2.33
CA GLY A 112 -1.87 -21.95 1.73
C GLY A 112 -0.42 -21.62 1.35
N ALA A 113 0.11 -20.47 1.74
CA ALA A 113 1.50 -20.11 1.45
C ALA A 113 2.50 -20.95 2.28
N GLU A 114 3.55 -21.41 1.62
CA GLU A 114 4.70 -22.01 2.27
C GLU A 114 5.61 -20.89 2.82
N LEU A 115 5.95 -20.96 4.11
CA LEU A 115 6.78 -19.95 4.74
C LEU A 115 8.18 -20.47 4.98
N VAL A 116 9.18 -19.73 4.51
CA VAL A 116 10.59 -19.98 4.81
C VAL A 116 11.09 -18.85 5.71
N LEU A 117 11.33 -19.19 6.97
CA LEU A 117 11.82 -18.23 7.95
C LEU A 117 13.34 -18.13 7.86
N THR A 118 13.84 -16.90 7.85
CA THR A 118 15.28 -16.60 7.83
C THR A 118 15.71 -16.03 9.18
N GLU A 119 17.01 -16.08 9.44
CA GLU A 119 17.63 -15.56 10.66
C GLU A 119 17.24 -14.09 10.89
N GLY A 120 16.69 -13.79 12.06
CA GLY A 120 16.18 -12.45 12.39
C GLY A 120 17.24 -11.36 12.30
N ALA A 121 18.47 -11.64 12.66
CA ALA A 121 19.60 -10.70 12.60
C ALA A 121 19.91 -10.21 11.17
N LYS A 122 19.58 -10.99 10.14
CA LYS A 122 19.78 -10.63 8.73
C LYS A 122 18.66 -9.77 8.17
N GLY A 123 17.55 -9.62 8.89
CA GLY A 123 16.39 -8.84 8.47
C GLY A 123 15.89 -9.21 7.07
N MET A 124 15.34 -8.24 6.35
CA MET A 124 14.84 -8.46 4.98
C MET A 124 15.91 -8.83 3.97
N LYS A 125 17.17 -8.42 4.19
CA LYS A 125 18.28 -8.83 3.31
C LYS A 125 18.42 -10.35 3.28
N GLY A 126 18.39 -11.00 4.43
CA GLY A 126 18.44 -12.47 4.51
C GLY A 126 17.24 -13.15 3.84
N ALA A 127 16.05 -12.54 3.94
CA ALA A 127 14.87 -13.04 3.24
C ALA A 127 15.00 -12.94 1.71
N ILE A 128 15.55 -11.84 1.20
CA ILE A 128 15.79 -11.63 -0.23
C ILE A 128 16.81 -12.66 -0.76
N GLU A 129 17.94 -12.83 -0.06
CA GLU A 129 18.96 -13.82 -0.43
C GLU A 129 18.35 -15.22 -0.49
N LYS A 130 17.54 -15.58 0.51
CA LYS A 130 16.88 -16.90 0.55
C LYS A 130 15.83 -17.09 -0.55
N ALA A 131 15.11 -16.04 -0.92
CA ALA A 131 14.17 -16.12 -2.05
C ALA A 131 14.89 -16.42 -3.36
N HIS A 132 16.01 -15.77 -3.62
CA HIS A 132 16.83 -16.02 -4.80
C HIS A 132 17.46 -17.41 -4.81
N GLU A 133 17.94 -17.90 -3.66
CA GLU A 133 18.46 -19.27 -3.52
C GLU A 133 17.38 -20.30 -3.89
N ILE A 134 16.18 -20.17 -3.30
CA ILE A 134 15.07 -21.08 -3.59
C ILE A 134 14.65 -21.00 -5.06
N ALA A 135 14.63 -19.79 -5.62
CA ALA A 135 14.26 -19.60 -7.04
C ALA A 135 15.26 -20.26 -7.99
N ALA A 136 16.57 -20.21 -7.67
CA ALA A 136 17.61 -20.86 -8.48
C ALA A 136 17.49 -22.38 -8.48
N GLU A 137 16.96 -22.98 -7.41
CA GLU A 137 16.77 -24.42 -7.26
C GLU A 137 15.35 -24.90 -7.69
N THR A 138 14.42 -23.98 -7.93
CA THR A 138 13.02 -24.29 -8.25
C THR A 138 12.76 -24.05 -9.73
N PRO A 139 12.52 -25.11 -10.52
CA PRO A 139 12.13 -24.96 -11.92
C PRO A 139 10.85 -24.13 -12.06
N HIS A 140 10.77 -23.33 -13.12
CA HIS A 140 9.61 -22.48 -13.43
C HIS A 140 9.22 -21.51 -12.28
N SER A 141 10.21 -21.10 -11.45
CA SER A 141 9.96 -20.12 -10.42
C SER A 141 9.79 -18.71 -10.99
N PHE A 142 8.96 -17.91 -10.31
CA PHE A 142 8.73 -16.49 -10.62
C PHE A 142 8.82 -15.66 -9.36
N ILE A 143 9.66 -14.61 -9.37
CA ILE A 143 9.74 -13.61 -8.30
C ILE A 143 9.04 -12.33 -8.79
N PRO A 144 7.88 -11.96 -8.23
CA PRO A 144 7.14 -10.75 -8.61
C PRO A 144 7.93 -9.46 -8.48
N SER A 145 8.81 -9.33 -7.47
CA SER A 145 9.73 -8.19 -7.29
C SER A 145 9.02 -6.84 -7.21
N GLN A 146 8.20 -6.65 -6.17
CA GLN A 146 7.32 -5.48 -6.02
C GLN A 146 8.00 -4.10 -6.14
N PHE A 147 9.30 -4.00 -5.88
CA PHE A 147 10.06 -2.74 -5.90
C PHE A 147 10.63 -2.37 -7.28
N THR A 148 10.61 -3.31 -8.24
CA THR A 148 11.19 -3.12 -9.57
C THR A 148 10.21 -3.45 -10.70
N ASN A 149 9.10 -4.14 -10.40
CA ASN A 149 8.13 -4.59 -11.39
C ASN A 149 7.20 -3.46 -11.83
N ILE A 150 7.25 -3.07 -13.08
CA ILE A 150 6.44 -2.00 -13.66
C ILE A 150 4.93 -2.29 -13.67
N ALA A 151 4.51 -3.54 -13.54
CA ALA A 151 3.10 -3.89 -13.35
C ALA A 151 2.51 -3.30 -12.05
N ASN A 152 3.37 -2.97 -11.07
CA ASN A 152 2.96 -2.32 -9.83
C ASN A 152 2.42 -0.89 -10.08
N PRO A 153 3.18 0.10 -10.54
CA PRO A 153 2.63 1.42 -10.83
C PRO A 153 1.54 1.36 -11.91
N LYS A 154 1.68 0.49 -12.90
CA LYS A 154 0.64 0.30 -13.94
C LYS A 154 -0.71 -0.12 -13.36
N ALA A 155 -0.76 -1.00 -12.37
CA ALA A 155 -2.00 -1.38 -11.70
C ALA A 155 -2.76 -0.17 -11.15
N HIS A 156 -2.04 0.78 -10.56
CA HIS A 156 -2.63 1.99 -10.00
C HIS A 156 -3.01 3.03 -11.05
N TYR A 157 -2.24 3.11 -12.12
CA TYR A 157 -2.58 3.94 -13.28
C TYR A 157 -3.87 3.44 -13.96
N ASP A 158 -4.01 2.11 -14.14
CA ASP A 158 -5.14 1.52 -14.84
C ASP A 158 -6.42 1.44 -13.97
N THR A 159 -6.31 1.48 -12.64
CA THR A 159 -7.44 1.23 -11.75
C THR A 159 -7.64 2.31 -10.68
N THR A 160 -6.71 2.48 -9.76
CA THR A 160 -6.87 3.37 -8.60
C THR A 160 -6.99 4.85 -9.02
N GLY A 161 -6.21 5.27 -10.00
CA GLY A 161 -6.26 6.63 -10.57
C GLY A 161 -7.62 6.94 -11.19
N PRO A 162 -8.10 6.13 -12.16
CA PRO A 162 -9.46 6.26 -12.72
C PRO A 162 -10.56 6.28 -11.67
N GLU A 163 -10.54 5.35 -10.70
CA GLU A 163 -11.54 5.30 -9.63
C GLU A 163 -11.57 6.61 -8.82
N ILE A 164 -10.42 7.16 -8.42
CA ILE A 164 -10.37 8.42 -7.67
C ILE A 164 -10.91 9.58 -8.52
N TRP A 165 -10.57 9.62 -9.80
CA TRP A 165 -11.05 10.64 -10.71
C TRP A 165 -12.56 10.60 -10.88
N GLU A 166 -13.11 9.41 -11.13
CA GLU A 166 -14.55 9.16 -11.29
C GLU A 166 -15.31 9.42 -9.98
N ASP A 167 -14.83 8.87 -8.85
CA ASP A 167 -15.45 9.03 -7.52
C ASP A 167 -15.49 10.49 -7.04
N THR A 168 -14.68 11.37 -7.61
CA THR A 168 -14.65 12.82 -7.32
C THR A 168 -15.29 13.67 -8.41
N ASP A 169 -15.93 13.07 -9.43
CA ASP A 169 -16.42 13.78 -10.62
C ASP A 169 -15.35 14.68 -11.27
N GLY A 170 -14.08 14.24 -11.22
CA GLY A 170 -12.94 15.00 -11.73
C GLY A 170 -12.54 16.22 -10.87
N MET A 171 -13.06 16.35 -9.66
CA MET A 171 -12.85 17.54 -8.81
C MET A 171 -11.73 17.35 -7.77
N VAL A 172 -10.95 16.27 -7.81
CA VAL A 172 -9.81 16.11 -6.92
C VAL A 172 -8.75 17.19 -7.18
N ASP A 173 -8.39 17.95 -6.12
CA ASP A 173 -7.35 18.97 -6.18
C ASP A 173 -6.00 18.46 -5.70
N ILE A 174 -6.01 17.60 -4.66
CA ILE A 174 -4.79 17.11 -4.03
C ILE A 174 -4.93 15.61 -3.76
N PHE A 175 -3.95 14.82 -4.19
CA PHE A 175 -3.82 13.40 -3.88
C PHE A 175 -2.66 13.18 -2.90
N VAL A 176 -2.89 12.44 -1.82
CA VAL A 176 -1.91 12.19 -0.77
C VAL A 176 -1.69 10.68 -0.62
N ALA A 177 -0.47 10.23 -0.78
CA ALA A 177 -0.11 8.84 -0.57
C ALA A 177 1.29 8.70 0.04
N GLY A 178 1.45 7.74 0.94
CA GLY A 178 2.76 7.40 1.47
C GLY A 178 3.56 6.52 0.51
N ILE A 179 4.86 6.49 0.69
CA ILE A 179 5.78 5.78 -0.18
C ILE A 179 6.36 4.55 0.50
N GLY A 180 5.83 3.38 0.10
CA GLY A 180 6.44 2.07 0.35
C GLY A 180 7.21 1.63 -0.89
N THR A 181 6.54 1.02 -1.87
CA THR A 181 7.13 0.71 -3.19
C THR A 181 7.09 1.89 -4.16
N GLY A 182 6.31 2.92 -3.88
CA GLY A 182 6.12 4.06 -4.78
C GLY A 182 5.10 3.84 -5.90
N GLY A 183 4.67 2.60 -6.15
CA GLY A 183 3.77 2.28 -7.26
C GLY A 183 2.43 3.02 -7.20
N THR A 184 1.84 3.15 -6.00
CA THR A 184 0.56 3.86 -5.83
C THR A 184 0.66 5.32 -6.26
N ILE A 185 1.63 6.05 -5.70
CA ILE A 185 1.76 7.49 -5.98
C ILE A 185 2.16 7.74 -7.44
N SER A 186 3.01 6.87 -7.98
CA SER A 186 3.44 6.97 -9.38
C SER A 186 2.27 6.75 -10.34
N GLY A 187 1.54 5.64 -10.20
CA GLY A 187 0.45 5.31 -11.12
C GLY A 187 -0.73 6.27 -10.97
N VAL A 188 -1.20 6.53 -9.74
CA VAL A 188 -2.31 7.47 -9.50
C VAL A 188 -1.90 8.89 -9.90
N GLY A 189 -0.72 9.34 -9.49
CA GLY A 189 -0.25 10.69 -9.76
C GLY A 189 -0.10 10.97 -11.26
N GLN A 190 0.45 10.00 -12.01
CA GLN A 190 0.53 10.09 -13.46
C GLN A 190 -0.86 10.22 -14.07
N TYR A 191 -1.78 9.31 -13.74
CA TYR A 191 -3.14 9.34 -14.28
C TYR A 191 -3.86 10.66 -13.97
N LEU A 192 -3.84 11.11 -12.72
CA LEU A 192 -4.53 12.34 -12.31
C LEU A 192 -3.96 13.58 -13.01
N LYS A 193 -2.64 13.68 -13.15
CA LYS A 193 -1.98 14.80 -13.86
C LYS A 193 -2.24 14.78 -15.36
N GLU A 194 -2.44 13.63 -15.97
CA GLU A 194 -2.89 13.52 -17.37
C GLU A 194 -4.32 14.03 -17.56
N GLN A 195 -5.21 13.78 -16.58
CA GLN A 195 -6.58 14.31 -16.61
C GLN A 195 -6.63 15.82 -16.30
N ASN A 196 -5.87 16.26 -15.30
CA ASN A 196 -5.77 17.66 -14.90
C ASN A 196 -4.36 17.97 -14.36
N PRO A 197 -3.51 18.68 -15.11
CA PRO A 197 -2.13 18.98 -14.69
C PRO A 197 -2.03 19.86 -13.43
N ASN A 198 -3.14 20.45 -12.98
CA ASN A 198 -3.17 21.25 -11.75
C ASN A 198 -3.39 20.40 -10.48
N VAL A 199 -3.69 19.11 -10.62
CA VAL A 199 -3.78 18.22 -9.45
C VAL A 199 -2.42 18.13 -8.77
N LYS A 200 -2.39 18.46 -7.48
CA LYS A 200 -1.20 18.35 -6.65
C LYS A 200 -1.06 16.94 -6.10
N VAL A 201 0.10 16.34 -6.29
CA VAL A 201 0.44 15.02 -5.76
C VAL A 201 1.42 15.18 -4.60
N VAL A 202 1.07 14.66 -3.43
CA VAL A 202 1.85 14.82 -2.19
C VAL A 202 2.29 13.46 -1.67
N ALA A 203 3.60 13.33 -1.58
CA ALA A 203 4.26 12.15 -1.03
C ALA A 203 4.34 12.22 0.50
N VAL A 204 4.16 11.10 1.17
CA VAL A 204 4.34 10.99 2.62
C VAL A 204 5.44 10.00 2.93
N GLU A 205 6.40 10.41 3.76
CA GLU A 205 7.48 9.56 4.28
C GLU A 205 7.64 9.70 5.79
N PRO A 206 8.21 8.70 6.49
CA PRO A 206 8.47 8.82 7.92
C PRO A 206 9.52 9.87 8.23
N ALA A 207 9.31 10.71 9.24
CA ALA A 207 10.30 11.69 9.69
C ALA A 207 11.61 11.03 10.18
N GLY A 208 11.51 9.82 10.76
CA GLY A 208 12.68 9.02 11.15
C GLY A 208 13.46 8.39 9.98
N SER A 209 12.89 8.36 8.75
CA SER A 209 13.53 7.80 7.56
C SER A 209 13.23 8.63 6.31
N PRO A 210 13.68 9.91 6.28
CA PRO A 210 13.35 10.87 5.23
C PRO A 210 14.25 10.67 3.99
N VAL A 211 14.15 9.53 3.34
CA VAL A 211 15.01 9.13 2.20
C VAL A 211 14.82 10.05 1.02
N LEU A 212 13.57 10.43 0.71
CA LEU A 212 13.26 11.23 -0.48
C LEU A 212 13.56 12.71 -0.27
N SER A 213 13.26 13.25 0.92
CA SER A 213 13.46 14.67 1.20
C SER A 213 14.88 15.01 1.67
N LYS A 214 15.57 14.07 2.34
CA LYS A 214 16.89 14.33 2.97
C LYS A 214 17.98 13.32 2.62
N GLY A 215 17.68 12.29 1.83
CA GLY A 215 18.64 11.24 1.46
C GLY A 215 19.10 10.37 2.64
N ALA A 216 18.37 10.34 3.75
CA ALA A 216 18.76 9.63 4.96
C ALA A 216 17.73 8.57 5.34
N SER A 217 18.19 7.33 5.56
CA SER A 217 17.35 6.26 6.10
C SER A 217 17.57 6.09 7.61
N GLY A 218 16.54 5.68 8.34
CA GLY A 218 16.62 5.46 9.77
C GLY A 218 15.45 4.62 10.31
N PRO A 219 15.44 4.32 11.62
CA PRO A 219 14.38 3.56 12.24
C PRO A 219 13.09 4.39 12.38
N HIS A 220 11.96 3.75 12.12
CA HIS A 220 10.63 4.31 12.33
C HIS A 220 9.62 3.20 12.63
N LYS A 221 8.41 3.58 13.09
CA LYS A 221 7.34 2.64 13.45
C LYS A 221 6.15 2.67 12.48
N ILE A 222 6.19 3.47 11.43
CA ILE A 222 5.12 3.55 10.42
C ILE A 222 5.30 2.40 9.43
N GLN A 223 4.70 1.25 9.74
CA GLN A 223 4.80 0.05 8.90
C GLN A 223 4.13 0.29 7.53
N GLY A 224 4.78 -0.20 6.47
CA GLY A 224 4.25 -0.16 5.09
C GLY A 224 4.82 0.95 4.22
N ILE A 225 5.54 1.93 4.80
CA ILE A 225 6.28 2.97 4.09
C ILE A 225 7.73 3.04 4.58
N GLY A 226 8.55 3.88 3.94
CA GLY A 226 9.92 4.12 4.37
C GLY A 226 10.82 2.89 4.18
N ALA A 227 10.92 2.38 2.96
CA ALA A 227 11.73 1.19 2.63
C ALA A 227 13.24 1.35 2.89
N GLY A 228 13.71 2.57 3.16
CA GLY A 228 15.12 2.88 3.40
C GLY A 228 15.94 3.14 2.13
N PHE A 229 15.31 3.08 0.98
CA PHE A 229 15.88 3.36 -0.34
C PHE A 229 14.81 3.91 -1.29
N VAL A 230 15.23 4.45 -2.44
CA VAL A 230 14.31 4.88 -3.51
C VAL A 230 13.98 3.69 -4.39
N PRO A 231 12.71 3.23 -4.45
CA PRO A 231 12.31 2.09 -5.29
C PRO A 231 12.35 2.43 -6.79
N ASP A 232 12.66 1.44 -7.63
CA ASP A 232 12.64 1.62 -9.10
C ASP A 232 11.21 1.85 -9.65
N THR A 233 10.19 1.41 -8.91
CA THR A 233 8.78 1.62 -9.24
C THR A 233 8.26 3.02 -8.85
N LEU A 234 9.10 3.86 -8.26
CA LEU A 234 8.77 5.23 -7.90
C LEU A 234 9.21 6.20 -9.02
N ASP A 235 8.25 6.89 -9.61
CA ASP A 235 8.53 8.08 -10.41
C ASP A 235 8.73 9.29 -9.48
N THR A 236 9.98 9.71 -9.32
CA THR A 236 10.33 10.86 -8.47
C THR A 236 9.92 12.20 -9.06
N GLY A 237 9.49 12.24 -10.31
CA GLY A 237 8.98 13.45 -10.98
C GLY A 237 7.47 13.65 -10.83
N VAL A 238 6.74 12.67 -10.27
CA VAL A 238 5.28 12.70 -10.24
C VAL A 238 4.70 13.54 -9.10
N TYR A 239 5.39 13.63 -7.97
CA TYR A 239 4.93 14.36 -6.80
C TYR A 239 5.48 15.79 -6.75
N ASP A 240 4.66 16.69 -6.22
CA ASP A 240 4.95 18.14 -6.14
C ASP A 240 5.50 18.53 -4.76
N GLU A 241 5.21 17.73 -3.73
CA GLU A 241 5.60 17.99 -2.35
C GLU A 241 5.83 16.68 -1.59
N ILE A 242 6.73 16.72 -0.59
CA ILE A 242 6.94 15.63 0.35
C ILE A 242 6.62 16.15 1.75
N ILE A 243 5.80 15.40 2.49
CA ILE A 243 5.49 15.66 3.91
C ILE A 243 6.06 14.53 4.75
N THR A 244 6.90 14.88 5.73
CA THR A 244 7.40 13.93 6.72
C THR A 244 6.43 13.82 7.89
N VAL A 245 6.18 12.60 8.39
CA VAL A 245 5.24 12.34 9.47
C VAL A 245 5.94 11.63 10.63
N GLU A 246 5.72 12.12 11.86
CA GLU A 246 6.20 11.47 13.07
C GLU A 246 5.36 10.23 13.41
N ASN A 247 5.95 9.26 14.14
CA ASN A 247 5.23 8.04 14.51
C ASN A 247 3.96 8.35 15.32
N GLU A 248 4.06 9.25 16.31
CA GLU A 248 2.94 9.58 17.19
C GLU A 248 1.80 10.29 16.46
N ASP A 249 2.11 11.15 15.49
CA ASP A 249 1.11 11.82 14.65
C ASP A 249 0.31 10.79 13.83
N ALA A 250 1.00 9.82 13.26
CA ALA A 250 0.35 8.72 12.53
C ALA A 250 -0.53 7.86 13.46
N PHE A 251 -0.06 7.54 14.67
CA PHE A 251 -0.80 6.74 15.64
C PHE A 251 -2.04 7.48 16.15
N GLU A 252 -1.90 8.74 16.57
CA GLU A 252 -3.02 9.51 17.10
C GLU A 252 -4.09 9.77 16.04
N THR A 253 -3.66 10.06 14.80
CA THR A 253 -4.60 10.22 13.70
C THR A 253 -5.37 8.93 13.42
N GLY A 254 -4.70 7.78 13.40
CA GLY A 254 -5.35 6.50 13.21
C GLY A 254 -6.31 6.14 14.33
N ARG A 255 -5.95 6.38 15.60
CA ARG A 255 -6.86 6.23 16.75
C ARG A 255 -8.09 7.15 16.63
N THR A 256 -7.87 8.38 16.20
CA THR A 256 -8.95 9.36 16.00
C THR A 256 -9.90 8.92 14.90
N LEU A 257 -9.40 8.40 13.77
CA LEU A 257 -10.22 7.84 12.71
C LEU A 257 -11.09 6.68 13.21
N ALA A 258 -10.51 5.74 13.98
CA ALA A 258 -11.26 4.64 14.57
C ALA A 258 -12.37 5.14 15.51
N ARG A 259 -12.06 6.08 16.40
CA ARG A 259 -12.99 6.56 17.44
C ARG A 259 -14.05 7.56 16.95
N LYS A 260 -13.77 8.31 15.88
CA LYS A 260 -14.64 9.42 15.41
C LYS A 260 -15.33 9.15 14.08
N GLU A 261 -14.69 8.36 13.20
CA GLU A 261 -15.26 7.97 11.90
C GLU A 261 -15.70 6.50 11.87
N GLY A 262 -15.33 5.68 12.87
CA GLY A 262 -15.53 4.22 12.84
C GLY A 262 -14.60 3.51 11.84
N LEU A 263 -13.54 4.18 11.42
CA LEU A 263 -12.56 3.65 10.46
C LEU A 263 -11.37 3.01 11.18
N LEU A 264 -11.40 1.71 11.34
CA LEU A 264 -10.27 0.95 11.86
C LEU A 264 -9.24 0.69 10.75
N VAL A 265 -8.26 1.56 10.63
CA VAL A 265 -7.25 1.56 9.57
C VAL A 265 -5.83 1.39 10.12
N GLY A 266 -4.87 1.00 9.26
CA GLY A 266 -3.49 0.79 9.65
C GLY A 266 -2.72 2.08 9.90
N ILE A 267 -1.49 1.93 10.43
CA ILE A 267 -0.60 3.06 10.83
C ILE A 267 -0.33 3.99 9.66
N PHE A 268 -0.09 3.42 8.49
CA PHE A 268 0.17 4.19 7.29
C PHE A 268 -1.03 5.06 6.87
N SER A 269 -2.26 4.57 7.06
CA SER A 269 -3.47 5.38 6.81
C SER A 269 -3.52 6.61 7.73
N GLY A 270 -3.14 6.44 9.00
CA GLY A 270 -2.99 7.55 9.94
C GLY A 270 -1.99 8.60 9.44
N ALA A 271 -0.83 8.17 8.94
CA ALA A 271 0.17 9.08 8.38
C ALA A 271 -0.35 9.84 7.16
N ALA A 272 -1.05 9.16 6.24
CA ALA A 272 -1.61 9.80 5.04
C ALA A 272 -2.69 10.84 5.38
N VAL A 273 -3.59 10.51 6.33
CA VAL A 273 -4.64 11.45 6.78
C VAL A 273 -4.05 12.60 7.58
N TRP A 274 -3.02 12.38 8.40
CA TRP A 274 -2.33 13.46 9.08
C TRP A 274 -1.74 14.46 8.07
N ALA A 275 -1.02 13.99 7.06
CA ALA A 275 -0.48 14.85 6.00
C ALA A 275 -1.58 15.60 5.24
N ALA A 276 -2.69 14.91 4.92
CA ALA A 276 -3.86 15.55 4.31
C ALA A 276 -4.48 16.62 5.21
N THR A 277 -4.45 16.42 6.53
CA THR A 277 -4.94 17.39 7.53
C THR A 277 -4.08 18.65 7.53
N GLU A 278 -2.76 18.50 7.51
CA GLU A 278 -1.84 19.65 7.46
C GLU A 278 -2.02 20.46 6.14
N LEU A 279 -2.28 19.78 5.03
CA LEU A 279 -2.64 20.44 3.78
C LEU A 279 -4.00 21.15 3.87
N ALA A 280 -5.00 20.51 4.49
CA ALA A 280 -6.36 21.06 4.60
C ALA A 280 -6.47 22.29 5.51
N LYS A 281 -5.52 22.47 6.43
CA LYS A 281 -5.42 23.66 7.31
C LYS A 281 -4.83 24.86 6.58
N ARG A 282 -4.14 24.69 5.47
CA ARG A 282 -3.49 25.77 4.72
C ARG A 282 -4.55 26.69 4.09
N PRO A 283 -4.44 28.02 4.25
CA PRO A 283 -5.43 28.97 3.68
C PRO A 283 -5.64 28.84 2.18
N GLU A 284 -4.56 28.56 1.42
CA GLU A 284 -4.60 28.40 -0.04
C GLU A 284 -5.35 27.14 -0.50
N ASN A 285 -5.61 26.22 0.42
CA ASN A 285 -6.34 24.99 0.13
C ASN A 285 -7.82 25.04 0.57
N LYS A 286 -8.28 26.21 1.03
CA LYS A 286 -9.69 26.37 1.44
C LYS A 286 -10.64 26.03 0.30
N GLY A 287 -11.61 25.14 0.59
CA GLY A 287 -12.62 24.69 -0.35
C GLY A 287 -12.17 23.58 -1.30
N LYS A 288 -10.88 23.17 -1.27
CA LYS A 288 -10.35 22.08 -2.09
C LYS A 288 -10.78 20.71 -1.63
N ILE A 289 -10.71 19.75 -2.55
CA ILE A 289 -10.90 18.32 -2.32
C ILE A 289 -9.55 17.64 -2.23
N ILE A 290 -9.28 17.01 -1.08
CA ILE A 290 -8.05 16.26 -0.79
C ILE A 290 -8.40 14.79 -0.62
N VAL A 291 -7.78 13.92 -1.41
CA VAL A 291 -7.94 12.47 -1.31
C VAL A 291 -6.70 11.86 -0.70
N ALA A 292 -6.84 11.24 0.46
CA ALA A 292 -5.81 10.43 1.10
C ALA A 292 -6.05 8.94 0.84
N LEU A 293 -5.01 8.21 0.42
CA LEU A 293 -5.12 6.76 0.26
C LEU A 293 -4.92 6.07 1.61
N LEU A 294 -5.90 5.23 2.00
CA LEU A 294 -5.90 4.45 3.22
C LEU A 294 -5.65 2.97 2.88
N PRO A 295 -4.39 2.50 3.00
CA PRO A 295 -3.95 1.28 2.33
C PRO A 295 -4.49 -0.02 2.91
N ASP A 296 -4.76 -0.11 4.21
CA ASP A 296 -5.10 -1.39 4.85
C ASP A 296 -5.93 -1.27 6.13
N THR A 297 -6.40 -2.43 6.61
CA THR A 297 -7.17 -2.56 7.86
C THR A 297 -6.29 -2.39 9.10
N GLY A 298 -6.85 -1.80 10.14
CA GLY A 298 -6.21 -1.65 11.46
C GLY A 298 -6.11 -2.94 12.26
N GLU A 299 -6.87 -3.98 11.91
CA GLU A 299 -6.83 -5.28 12.61
C GLU A 299 -5.42 -5.90 12.63
N ARG A 300 -4.59 -5.59 11.65
CA ARG A 300 -3.19 -6.04 11.56
C ARG A 300 -2.25 -5.35 12.54
N TYR A 301 -2.73 -4.34 13.28
CA TYR A 301 -1.91 -3.45 14.11
C TYR A 301 -2.39 -3.37 15.56
N LEU A 302 -3.38 -4.20 15.98
CA LEU A 302 -3.97 -4.14 17.33
C LEU A 302 -2.96 -4.39 18.45
N SER A 303 -1.89 -5.15 18.18
CA SER A 303 -0.79 -5.42 19.13
C SER A 303 0.38 -4.42 19.01
N THR A 304 0.24 -3.36 18.22
CA THR A 304 1.27 -2.33 18.06
C THR A 304 1.00 -1.12 18.96
N PRO A 305 2.00 -0.25 19.19
CA PRO A 305 1.83 0.97 19.98
C PRO A 305 0.74 1.93 19.49
N MET A 306 0.19 1.71 18.30
CA MET A 306 -0.96 2.48 17.82
C MET A 306 -2.23 2.18 18.62
N PHE A 307 -2.44 0.92 19.05
CA PHE A 307 -3.66 0.46 19.71
C PHE A 307 -3.42 -0.21 21.08
N SER A 308 -2.20 -0.65 21.36
CA SER A 308 -1.83 -1.13 22.71
C SER A 308 -1.36 0.04 23.59
N ASP A 309 -1.82 0.06 24.83
CA ASP A 309 -1.38 0.99 25.88
C ASP A 309 0.08 0.77 26.28
#